data_ec81e6e822bc5f64129fc0ff875ae169
#
_entry.id   ec81e6e822bc5f64129fc0ff875ae169
#
_cell.length_a   1.000
_cell.length_b   1.000
_cell.length_c   1.000
_cell.angle_alpha   90.00
_cell.angle_beta   90.00
_cell.angle_gamma   90.00
#
_symmetry.space_group_name_H-M   'P 1'
#
loop_
_entity.id
_entity.type
_entity.pdbx_description
1 polymer ?
#
loop_
_entity_poly.entity_id
_entity_poly.type
_entity_poly.pdbx_seq_one_letter_code
_entity_poly.pdbx_strand_id
1 'polypeptide(L)'
;FETTMLDVEGLSELICLSPRYTPGCGIIKGIHQVRPGHYLHYSSDGLKNKRYWIMEKQFHEDDLAKTLETVRELVIDSVKRQMISTVPLCGLLSGGLYSSLITAIVTDNPALLNNHTYNTWSVDFERSNRYLRHRGSSIDTDTPWIRWVCRRAGTRHHYIFLSPSDMIESILEAEEARGMPGMPDSDTALLLLCHEIRKDFSIVLSGDCSDEVFGSNIKASEHFISGRKRLPWSSNLAERISVFKN
;
A
#
# COMPACT_ATOMS: atom_id res chain seq x y z
N PHE A 1 15.07 -6.17 -24.76
CA PHE A 1 14.05 -5.58 -25.63
C PHE A 1 14.75 -4.56 -26.54
N GLU A 2 14.79 -4.80 -27.85
CA GLU A 2 15.57 -3.93 -28.78
C GLU A 2 14.94 -2.56 -29.03
N THR A 3 13.63 -2.41 -28.80
CA THR A 3 12.94 -1.11 -28.84
C THR A 3 11.71 -1.14 -27.96
N THR A 4 11.72 -0.32 -26.93
CA THR A 4 10.56 -0.16 -26.05
C THR A 4 9.61 0.86 -26.69
N MET A 5 8.51 0.38 -27.28
CA MET A 5 7.46 1.25 -27.80
C MET A 5 6.39 1.46 -26.74
N LEU A 6 5.97 2.71 -26.56
CA LEU A 6 4.85 3.01 -25.67
C LEU A 6 3.53 2.58 -26.34
N ASP A 7 2.63 2.07 -25.50
CA ASP A 7 1.26 1.81 -25.90
C ASP A 7 0.41 3.08 -25.73
N VAL A 8 -0.34 3.44 -26.76
CA VAL A 8 -1.11 4.71 -26.77
C VAL A 8 -2.21 4.70 -25.71
N GLU A 9 -2.89 3.55 -25.51
CA GLU A 9 -3.92 3.41 -24.48
C GLU A 9 -3.30 3.47 -23.09
N GLY A 10 -2.19 2.75 -22.87
CA GLY A 10 -1.46 2.76 -21.62
C GLY A 10 -0.90 4.14 -21.27
N LEU A 11 -0.38 4.87 -22.24
CA LEU A 11 0.09 6.24 -22.06
C LEU A 11 -1.09 7.18 -21.70
N SER A 12 -2.23 7.03 -22.37
CA SER A 12 -3.43 7.82 -22.07
C SER A 12 -3.93 7.56 -20.66
N GLU A 13 -3.89 6.30 -20.20
CA GLU A 13 -4.23 5.95 -18.81
C GLU A 13 -3.26 6.57 -17.82
N LEU A 14 -1.96 6.51 -18.10
CA LEU A 14 -0.94 7.12 -17.25
C LEU A 14 -1.20 8.63 -17.07
N ILE A 15 -1.48 9.34 -18.16
CA ILE A 15 -1.73 10.80 -18.11
C ILE A 15 -3.05 11.13 -17.41
N CYS A 16 -4.11 10.34 -17.65
CA CYS A 16 -5.45 10.68 -17.19
C CYS A 16 -5.81 10.11 -15.80
N LEU A 17 -5.18 9.01 -15.40
CA LEU A 17 -5.58 8.25 -14.21
C LEU A 17 -4.46 8.07 -13.18
N SER A 18 -3.20 8.45 -13.53
CA SER A 18 -2.06 8.26 -12.61
C SER A 18 -2.37 8.72 -11.18
N PRO A 19 -1.90 7.99 -10.18
CA PRO A 19 -1.09 6.75 -10.25
C PRO A 19 -1.91 5.47 -10.50
N ARG A 20 -3.17 5.59 -10.83
CA ARG A 20 -4.08 4.46 -11.07
C ARG A 20 -4.14 4.12 -12.56
N TYR A 21 -4.42 2.88 -12.89
CA TYR A 21 -4.63 2.39 -14.25
C TYR A 21 -5.64 1.24 -14.25
N THR A 22 -6.16 0.93 -15.44
CA THR A 22 -7.09 -0.20 -15.60
C THR A 22 -6.37 -1.53 -15.37
N PRO A 23 -6.91 -2.41 -14.54
CA PRO A 23 -6.30 -3.73 -14.30
C PRO A 23 -6.08 -4.52 -15.59
N GLY A 24 -4.84 -4.94 -15.80
CA GLY A 24 -4.41 -5.65 -17.01
C GLY A 24 -3.82 -4.75 -18.09
N CYS A 25 -3.88 -3.44 -17.95
CA CYS A 25 -3.24 -2.49 -18.84
C CYS A 25 -1.72 -2.42 -18.61
N GLY A 26 -0.96 -2.03 -19.61
CA GLY A 26 0.46 -1.76 -19.53
C GLY A 26 0.81 -0.54 -20.37
N ILE A 27 1.86 0.18 -20.01
CA ILE A 27 2.32 1.37 -20.76
C ILE A 27 3.28 1.03 -21.90
N ILE A 28 3.80 -0.18 -21.91
CA ILE A 28 4.72 -0.68 -22.94
C ILE A 28 3.96 -1.63 -23.85
N LYS A 29 4.07 -1.44 -25.16
CA LYS A 29 3.40 -2.27 -26.16
C LYS A 29 3.78 -3.75 -26.00
N GLY A 30 2.77 -4.61 -25.85
CA GLY A 30 2.94 -6.05 -25.67
C GLY A 30 3.30 -6.50 -24.25
N ILE A 31 3.44 -5.57 -23.29
CA ILE A 31 3.61 -5.88 -21.86
C ILE A 31 2.31 -5.54 -21.13
N HIS A 32 1.74 -6.54 -20.47
CA HIS A 32 0.48 -6.40 -19.76
C HIS A 32 0.64 -6.82 -18.30
N GLN A 33 -0.14 -6.21 -17.43
CA GLN A 33 -0.19 -6.64 -16.04
C GLN A 33 -1.09 -7.85 -15.86
N VAL A 34 -0.72 -8.71 -14.91
CA VAL A 34 -1.63 -9.74 -14.43
C VAL A 34 -2.76 -9.08 -13.67
N ARG A 35 -4.01 -9.36 -14.06
CA ARG A 35 -5.18 -8.78 -13.37
C ARG A 35 -5.26 -9.22 -11.92
N PRO A 36 -5.73 -8.37 -11.01
CA PRO A 36 -6.00 -8.79 -9.63
C PRO A 36 -6.85 -10.06 -9.56
N GLY A 37 -6.54 -10.95 -8.62
CA GLY A 37 -7.24 -12.23 -8.47
C GLY A 37 -6.98 -13.26 -9.57
N HIS A 38 -5.94 -13.03 -10.41
CA HIS A 38 -5.54 -13.96 -11.47
C HIS A 38 -4.10 -14.43 -11.26
N TYR A 39 -3.79 -15.57 -11.84
CA TYR A 39 -2.44 -16.07 -12.00
C TYR A 39 -2.18 -16.52 -13.43
N LEU A 40 -0.91 -16.46 -13.83
CA LEU A 40 -0.45 -16.98 -15.11
C LEU A 40 0.22 -18.33 -14.89
N HIS A 41 -0.12 -19.29 -15.73
CA HIS A 41 0.54 -20.59 -15.80
C HIS A 41 1.12 -20.75 -17.21
N TYR A 42 2.43 -20.86 -17.29
CA TYR A 42 3.17 -21.10 -18.54
C TYR A 42 3.69 -22.53 -18.57
N SER A 43 3.40 -23.26 -19.67
CA SER A 43 3.84 -24.64 -19.87
C SER A 43 4.09 -24.90 -21.37
N SER A 44 4.43 -26.14 -21.73
CA SER A 44 4.49 -26.58 -23.14
C SER A 44 3.21 -26.32 -23.93
N ASP A 45 2.06 -26.27 -23.25
CA ASP A 45 0.75 -25.99 -23.86
C ASP A 45 0.47 -24.49 -24.05
N GLY A 46 1.44 -23.61 -23.72
CA GLY A 46 1.35 -22.16 -23.82
C GLY A 46 1.01 -21.48 -22.50
N LEU A 47 0.60 -20.21 -22.60
CA LEU A 47 0.26 -19.34 -21.48
C LEU A 47 -1.24 -19.42 -21.15
N LYS A 48 -1.57 -19.76 -19.92
CA LYS A 48 -2.95 -19.79 -19.42
C LYS A 48 -3.12 -18.77 -18.32
N ASN A 49 -4.09 -17.84 -18.49
CA ASN A 49 -4.48 -16.85 -17.47
C ASN A 49 -5.73 -17.38 -16.76
N LYS A 50 -5.65 -17.59 -15.45
CA LYS A 50 -6.75 -18.13 -14.64
C LYS A 50 -7.09 -17.21 -13.48
N ARG A 51 -8.38 -16.94 -13.31
CA ARG A 51 -8.90 -16.23 -12.14
C ARG A 51 -9.08 -17.22 -10.98
N TYR A 52 -8.49 -16.92 -9.83
CA TYR A 52 -8.65 -17.70 -8.60
C TYR A 52 -9.48 -17.00 -7.53
N TRP A 53 -9.65 -15.69 -7.65
CA TRP A 53 -10.40 -14.90 -6.69
C TRP A 53 -11.13 -13.73 -7.36
N ILE A 54 -12.28 -13.36 -6.82
CA ILE A 54 -13.03 -12.17 -7.17
C ILE A 54 -13.73 -11.64 -5.92
N MET A 55 -13.79 -10.31 -5.78
CA MET A 55 -14.61 -9.69 -4.76
C MET A 55 -16.07 -9.71 -5.19
N GLU A 56 -16.90 -10.42 -4.46
CA GLU A 56 -18.33 -10.51 -4.68
C GLU A 56 -19.09 -9.71 -3.62
N LYS A 57 -20.12 -9.01 -4.06
CA LYS A 57 -21.04 -8.35 -3.13
C LYS A 57 -21.97 -9.40 -2.54
N GLN A 58 -21.89 -9.56 -1.24
CA GLN A 58 -22.79 -10.45 -0.49
C GLN A 58 -23.70 -9.63 0.41
N PHE A 59 -24.89 -10.18 0.71
CA PHE A 59 -25.73 -9.62 1.76
C PHE A 59 -25.09 -9.91 3.11
N HIS A 60 -25.09 -8.88 3.98
CA HIS A 60 -24.60 -9.00 5.32
C HIS A 60 -25.79 -9.10 6.27
N GLU A 61 -25.93 -10.24 6.96
CA GLU A 61 -27.07 -10.57 7.82
C GLU A 61 -26.70 -10.52 9.32
N ASP A 62 -25.41 -10.47 9.64
CA ASP A 62 -24.94 -10.43 11.03
C ASP A 62 -25.27 -9.08 11.68
N ASP A 63 -25.53 -9.11 12.97
CA ASP A 63 -25.62 -7.89 13.79
C ASP A 63 -24.24 -7.22 13.97
N LEU A 64 -24.22 -6.03 14.52
CA LEU A 64 -23.00 -5.26 14.71
C LEU A 64 -21.99 -5.99 15.62
N ALA A 65 -22.45 -6.64 16.69
CA ALA A 65 -21.56 -7.32 17.62
C ALA A 65 -20.84 -8.49 16.94
N LYS A 66 -21.59 -9.32 16.19
CA LYS A 66 -21.04 -10.45 15.45
C LYS A 66 -20.12 -9.98 14.32
N THR A 67 -20.50 -8.90 13.62
CA THR A 67 -19.66 -8.28 12.58
C THR A 67 -18.31 -7.85 13.13
N LEU A 68 -18.30 -7.12 14.25
CA LEU A 68 -17.06 -6.64 14.88
C LEU A 68 -16.16 -7.80 15.34
N GLU A 69 -16.75 -8.86 15.93
CA GLU A 69 -16.01 -10.05 16.32
C GLU A 69 -15.36 -10.73 15.13
N THR A 70 -16.14 -10.98 14.07
CA THR A 70 -15.66 -11.63 12.84
C THR A 70 -14.56 -10.83 12.15
N VAL A 71 -14.73 -9.50 12.02
CA VAL A 71 -13.71 -8.62 11.43
C VAL A 71 -12.43 -8.64 12.27
N ARG A 72 -12.56 -8.59 13.59
CA ARG A 72 -11.41 -8.67 14.50
C ARG A 72 -10.63 -9.98 14.30
N GLU A 73 -11.33 -11.10 14.25
CA GLU A 73 -10.71 -12.42 14.05
C GLU A 73 -10.00 -12.51 12.71
N LEU A 74 -10.65 -12.06 11.63
CA LEU A 74 -10.09 -12.07 10.28
C LEU A 74 -8.83 -11.19 10.17
N VAL A 75 -8.84 -10.01 10.77
CA VAL A 75 -7.67 -9.12 10.77
C VAL A 75 -6.51 -9.75 11.53
N ILE A 76 -6.77 -10.29 12.73
CA ILE A 76 -5.75 -10.96 13.54
C ILE A 76 -5.18 -12.17 12.79
N ASP A 77 -6.02 -13.02 12.21
CA ASP A 77 -5.60 -14.19 11.44
C ASP A 77 -4.77 -13.80 10.22
N SER A 78 -5.21 -12.76 9.49
CA SER A 78 -4.47 -12.23 8.32
C SER A 78 -3.05 -11.79 8.69
N VAL A 79 -2.90 -11.01 9.76
CA VAL A 79 -1.58 -10.55 10.23
C VAL A 79 -0.72 -11.75 10.67
N LYS A 80 -1.28 -12.66 11.47
CA LYS A 80 -0.56 -13.85 11.95
C LYS A 80 -0.04 -14.73 10.81
N ARG A 81 -0.84 -14.93 9.77
CA ARG A 81 -0.42 -15.70 8.58
C ARG A 81 0.75 -15.06 7.86
N GLN A 82 0.79 -13.73 7.82
CA GLN A 82 1.88 -12.99 7.18
C GLN A 82 3.16 -12.92 8.04
N MET A 83 3.07 -13.25 9.33
CA MET A 83 4.25 -13.38 10.21
C MET A 83 5.02 -14.68 10.02
N ILE A 84 4.43 -15.69 9.35
CA ILE A 84 5.09 -16.98 9.12
C ILE A 84 6.23 -16.78 8.14
N SER A 85 7.46 -16.76 8.66
CA SER A 85 8.66 -16.48 7.88
C SER A 85 9.86 -17.22 8.45
N THR A 86 10.77 -17.64 7.55
CA THR A 86 12.09 -18.20 7.88
C THR A 86 13.18 -17.14 7.91
N VAL A 87 12.87 -15.89 7.56
CA VAL A 87 13.78 -14.76 7.52
C VAL A 87 13.31 -13.64 8.45
N PRO A 88 14.22 -12.76 8.91
CA PRO A 88 13.83 -11.65 9.77
C PRO A 88 12.79 -10.73 9.10
N LEU A 89 11.77 -10.37 9.86
CA LEU A 89 10.71 -9.45 9.44
C LEU A 89 10.67 -8.21 10.33
N CYS A 90 10.23 -7.10 9.77
CA CYS A 90 9.98 -5.85 10.48
C CYS A 90 8.64 -5.23 10.02
N GLY A 91 8.29 -4.06 10.50
CA GLY A 91 7.07 -3.35 10.11
C GLY A 91 7.27 -1.87 9.84
N LEU A 92 6.39 -1.31 9.02
CA LEU A 92 6.25 0.13 8.89
C LEU A 92 5.29 0.64 9.96
N LEU A 93 5.67 1.71 10.64
CA LEU A 93 4.88 2.32 11.69
C LEU A 93 4.77 3.83 11.45
N SER A 94 3.67 4.25 10.85
CA SER A 94 3.36 5.67 10.61
C SER A 94 2.68 6.37 11.79
N GLY A 95 2.28 5.63 12.82
CA GLY A 95 1.45 6.16 13.92
C GLY A 95 -0.05 6.20 13.61
N GLY A 96 -0.45 5.92 12.38
CA GLY A 96 -1.84 5.76 11.97
C GLY A 96 -2.48 4.48 12.54
N LEU A 97 -3.81 4.38 12.40
CA LEU A 97 -4.60 3.29 12.98
C LEU A 97 -4.10 1.90 12.55
N TYR A 98 -3.94 1.68 11.24
CA TYR A 98 -3.64 0.35 10.70
C TYR A 98 -2.23 -0.12 11.02
N SER A 99 -1.24 0.73 10.86
CA SER A 99 0.16 0.40 11.20
C SER A 99 0.32 0.13 12.70
N SER A 100 -0.41 0.86 13.54
CA SER A 100 -0.44 0.65 14.99
C SER A 100 -1.13 -0.66 15.36
N LEU A 101 -2.24 -1.00 14.70
CA LEU A 101 -2.97 -2.25 14.90
C LEU A 101 -2.11 -3.46 14.51
N ILE A 102 -1.47 -3.42 13.34
CA ILE A 102 -0.55 -4.48 12.90
C ILE A 102 0.57 -4.66 13.92
N THR A 103 1.20 -3.55 14.35
CA THR A 103 2.26 -3.58 15.36
C THR A 103 1.79 -4.23 16.66
N ALA A 104 0.60 -3.90 17.15
CA ALA A 104 0.04 -4.48 18.35
C ALA A 104 -0.20 -6.00 18.20
N ILE A 105 -0.81 -6.43 17.09
CA ILE A 105 -1.06 -7.86 16.82
C ILE A 105 0.26 -8.63 16.76
N VAL A 106 1.29 -8.08 16.10
CA VAL A 106 2.59 -8.72 15.99
C VAL A 106 3.24 -8.90 17.36
N THR A 107 3.24 -7.85 18.17
CA THR A 107 3.89 -7.90 19.51
C THR A 107 3.10 -8.72 20.53
N ASP A 108 1.80 -8.87 20.35
CA ASP A 108 0.98 -9.78 21.16
C ASP A 108 1.20 -11.28 20.82
N ASN A 109 1.98 -11.57 19.77
CA ASN A 109 2.31 -12.93 19.34
C ASN A 109 3.83 -13.18 19.26
N PRO A 110 4.58 -13.03 20.36
CA PRO A 110 6.04 -13.08 20.35
C PRO A 110 6.61 -14.43 19.90
N ALA A 111 5.88 -15.51 20.06
CA ALA A 111 6.29 -16.83 19.59
C ALA A 111 6.49 -16.87 18.07
N LEU A 112 5.70 -16.13 17.29
CA LEU A 112 5.85 -16.03 15.83
C LEU A 112 7.06 -15.18 15.41
N LEU A 113 7.62 -14.40 16.34
CA LEU A 113 8.86 -13.65 16.17
C LEU A 113 10.09 -14.41 16.71
N ASN A 114 9.94 -15.70 17.04
CA ASN A 114 10.97 -16.45 17.75
C ASN A 114 11.48 -15.73 19.03
N ASN A 115 10.60 -15.03 19.71
CA ASN A 115 10.86 -14.17 20.87
C ASN A 115 11.87 -13.03 20.63
N HIS A 116 12.12 -12.65 19.37
CA HIS A 116 12.91 -11.45 19.05
C HIS A 116 12.07 -10.18 19.22
N THR A 117 12.74 -9.10 19.56
CA THR A 117 12.11 -7.77 19.59
C THR A 117 11.67 -7.36 18.20
N TYR A 118 10.42 -6.95 18.05
CA TYR A 118 9.90 -6.46 16.78
C TYR A 118 10.50 -5.11 16.42
N ASN A 119 11.08 -5.02 15.22
CA ASN A 119 11.63 -3.79 14.68
C ASN A 119 10.59 -3.07 13.83
N THR A 120 10.45 -1.77 14.03
CA THR A 120 9.53 -0.92 13.26
C THR A 120 10.27 0.27 12.66
N TRP A 121 9.81 0.75 11.51
CA TRP A 121 10.46 1.78 10.74
C TRP A 121 9.48 2.87 10.33
N SER A 122 9.95 4.13 10.30
CA SER A 122 9.23 5.25 9.72
C SER A 122 10.17 6.23 9.02
N VAL A 123 9.60 6.99 8.09
CA VAL A 123 10.28 8.09 7.40
C VAL A 123 9.86 9.39 8.06
N ASP A 124 10.80 10.30 8.25
CA ASP A 124 10.55 11.70 8.55
C ASP A 124 11.38 12.57 7.58
N PHE A 125 10.95 13.80 7.37
CA PHE A 125 11.62 14.69 6.45
C PHE A 125 12.35 15.81 7.22
N GLU A 126 13.57 16.08 6.81
CA GLU A 126 14.33 17.19 7.40
C GLU A 126 13.56 18.51 7.30
N ARG A 127 13.46 19.22 8.43
CA ARG A 127 12.76 20.51 8.53
C ARG A 127 11.25 20.48 8.28
N SER A 128 10.60 19.31 8.31
CA SER A 128 9.13 19.18 8.18
C SER A 128 8.39 20.17 9.08
N ASN A 129 8.83 20.33 10.32
CA ASN A 129 8.27 21.27 11.30
C ASN A 129 8.31 22.77 10.88
N ARG A 130 9.23 23.17 10.00
CA ARG A 130 9.29 24.56 9.50
C ARG A 130 8.24 24.85 8.43
N TYR A 131 8.01 23.90 7.54
CA TYR A 131 7.06 24.06 6.44
C TYR A 131 5.61 23.89 6.90
N LEU A 132 5.36 23.02 7.86
CA LEU A 132 4.03 22.74 8.40
C LEU A 132 3.48 23.92 9.23
N ARG A 133 4.33 24.61 9.99
CA ARG A 133 3.94 25.80 10.78
C ARG A 133 3.48 26.99 9.92
N HIS A 134 3.95 27.11 8.67
CA HIS A 134 3.62 28.23 7.79
C HIS A 134 2.25 28.13 7.13
N ARG A 135 1.60 26.95 7.14
CA ARG A 135 0.29 26.73 6.50
C ARG A 135 -0.92 26.87 7.43
N GLY A 136 -0.72 27.26 8.70
CA GLY A 136 -1.84 27.47 9.63
C GLY A 136 -2.68 26.23 9.94
N SER A 137 -2.31 25.07 9.43
CA SER A 137 -2.88 23.79 9.78
C SER A 137 -2.07 23.21 10.94
N SER A 138 -2.75 22.90 12.03
CA SER A 138 -2.21 22.02 13.07
C SER A 138 -2.13 20.60 12.47
N ILE A 139 -1.14 20.38 11.61
CA ILE A 139 -0.82 19.02 11.20
C ILE A 139 -0.12 18.43 12.40
N ASP A 140 -0.86 17.61 13.13
CA ASP A 140 -0.30 16.76 14.16
C ASP A 140 0.79 15.91 13.49
N THR A 141 2.02 16.08 13.97
CA THR A 141 3.10 15.21 13.51
C THR A 141 2.78 13.81 14.06
N ASP A 142 2.93 12.79 13.24
CA ASP A 142 2.67 11.39 13.63
C ASP A 142 3.62 10.89 14.74
N THR A 143 4.72 11.60 14.94
CA THR A 143 5.79 11.26 15.91
C THR A 143 5.29 10.97 17.34
N PRO A 144 4.35 11.73 17.95
CA PRO A 144 3.83 11.40 19.28
C PRO A 144 3.11 10.05 19.32
N TRP A 145 2.36 9.74 18.27
CA TRP A 145 1.61 8.47 18.15
C TRP A 145 2.56 7.29 17.96
N ILE A 146 3.57 7.44 17.08
CA ILE A 146 4.64 6.45 16.91
C ILE A 146 5.30 6.14 18.25
N ARG A 147 5.71 7.17 19.00
CA ARG A 147 6.35 7.00 20.32
C ARG A 147 5.44 6.31 21.33
N TRP A 148 4.14 6.62 21.29
CA TRP A 148 3.18 5.97 22.17
C TRP A 148 3.03 4.48 21.87
N VAL A 149 2.88 4.14 20.58
CA VAL A 149 2.79 2.74 20.12
C VAL A 149 4.06 1.98 20.46
N CYS A 150 5.25 2.53 20.18
CA CYS A 150 6.53 1.89 20.48
C CYS A 150 6.69 1.56 21.96
N ARG A 151 6.33 2.52 22.84
CA ARG A 151 6.37 2.29 24.30
C ARG A 151 5.38 1.22 24.75
N ARG A 152 4.17 1.22 24.20
CA ARG A 152 3.10 0.26 24.57
C ARG A 152 3.38 -1.14 24.06
N ALA A 153 3.93 -1.25 22.85
CA ALA A 153 4.19 -2.51 22.17
C ALA A 153 5.61 -3.05 22.41
N GLY A 154 6.52 -2.27 23.00
CA GLY A 154 7.90 -2.70 23.27
C GLY A 154 8.74 -2.90 22.02
N THR A 155 8.47 -2.14 20.93
CA THR A 155 9.20 -2.26 19.67
C THR A 155 10.53 -1.52 19.70
N ARG A 156 11.48 -2.00 18.90
CA ARG A 156 12.68 -1.24 18.54
C ARG A 156 12.38 -0.42 17.31
N HIS A 157 12.24 0.89 17.47
CA HIS A 157 11.84 1.78 16.37
C HIS A 157 13.05 2.50 15.76
N HIS A 158 13.03 2.60 14.42
CA HIS A 158 14.05 3.26 13.61
C HIS A 158 13.42 4.38 12.79
N TYR A 159 14.04 5.55 12.81
CA TYR A 159 13.67 6.70 11.97
C TYR A 159 14.68 6.88 10.85
N ILE A 160 14.18 7.12 9.64
CA ILE A 160 14.97 7.59 8.53
C ILE A 160 14.60 9.05 8.30
N PHE A 161 15.60 9.93 8.29
CA PHE A 161 15.41 11.35 8.00
C PHE A 161 15.88 11.60 6.58
N LEU A 162 14.94 11.98 5.71
CA LEU A 162 15.22 12.27 4.30
C LEU A 162 15.37 13.77 4.09
N SER A 163 16.48 14.17 3.47
CA SER A 163 16.67 15.53 3.00
C SER A 163 16.04 15.75 1.62
N PRO A 164 15.76 17.00 1.22
CA PRO A 164 15.35 17.30 -0.16
C PRO A 164 16.36 16.82 -1.21
N SER A 165 17.67 16.84 -0.90
CA SER A 165 18.72 16.29 -1.78
C SER A 165 18.54 14.80 -2.02
N ASP A 166 18.39 14.01 -0.94
CA ASP A 166 18.19 12.58 -1.04
C ASP A 166 17.00 12.24 -1.93
N MET A 167 15.90 12.99 -1.75
CA MET A 167 14.68 12.81 -2.54
C MET A 167 14.92 13.11 -4.02
N ILE A 168 15.57 14.23 -4.36
CA ILE A 168 15.82 14.61 -5.76
C ILE A 168 16.78 13.65 -6.44
N GLU A 169 17.86 13.26 -5.77
CA GLU A 169 18.90 12.39 -6.32
C GLU A 169 18.36 10.97 -6.61
N SER A 170 17.36 10.53 -5.86
CA SER A 170 16.82 9.16 -5.97
C SER A 170 15.55 9.05 -6.81
N ILE A 171 15.02 10.16 -7.38
CA ILE A 171 13.78 10.12 -8.18
C ILE A 171 13.90 9.14 -9.36
N LEU A 172 14.99 9.24 -10.13
CA LEU A 172 15.16 8.39 -11.32
C LEU A 172 15.29 6.91 -10.94
N GLU A 173 15.99 6.60 -9.86
CA GLU A 173 16.09 5.23 -9.36
C GLU A 173 14.71 4.69 -8.92
N ALA A 174 13.88 5.52 -8.29
CA ALA A 174 12.53 5.13 -7.89
C ALA A 174 11.62 4.85 -9.10
N GLU A 175 11.72 5.68 -10.14
CA GLU A 175 11.01 5.47 -11.40
C GLU A 175 11.47 4.19 -12.12
N GLU A 176 12.77 3.93 -12.15
CA GLU A 176 13.34 2.70 -12.71
C GLU A 176 12.89 1.46 -11.92
N ALA A 177 12.92 1.52 -10.59
CA ALA A 177 12.48 0.42 -9.73
C ALA A 177 11.00 0.11 -9.89
N ARG A 178 10.18 1.13 -10.13
CA ARG A 178 8.74 0.97 -10.42
C ARG A 178 8.47 0.49 -11.84
N GLY A 179 9.36 0.79 -12.79
CA GLY A 179 9.19 0.46 -14.21
C GLY A 179 8.21 1.35 -14.95
N MET A 180 7.70 2.40 -14.32
CA MET A 180 6.80 3.39 -14.92
C MET A 180 6.74 4.66 -14.05
N PRO A 181 6.39 5.84 -14.60
CA PRO A 181 6.13 7.03 -13.81
C PRO A 181 5.04 6.82 -12.76
N GLY A 182 5.28 7.31 -11.56
CA GLY A 182 4.42 7.12 -10.41
C GLY A 182 4.21 8.39 -9.60
N MET A 183 4.33 8.29 -8.27
CA MET A 183 4.27 9.40 -7.34
C MET A 183 5.68 9.67 -6.79
N PRO A 184 6.45 10.59 -7.41
CA PRO A 184 7.89 10.74 -7.13
C PRO A 184 8.21 10.98 -5.66
N ASP A 185 7.36 11.69 -4.93
CA ASP A 185 7.51 11.95 -3.50
C ASP A 185 7.37 10.65 -2.65
N SER A 186 6.30 9.93 -2.87
CA SER A 186 6.00 8.71 -2.11
C SER A 186 6.88 7.53 -2.52
N ASP A 187 7.08 7.35 -3.84
CA ASP A 187 7.85 6.22 -4.38
C ASP A 187 9.33 6.35 -4.02
N THR A 188 9.89 7.58 -4.07
CA THR A 188 11.28 7.83 -3.68
C THR A 188 11.49 7.63 -2.17
N ALA A 189 10.59 8.15 -1.34
CA ALA A 189 10.68 7.95 0.09
C ALA A 189 10.61 6.45 0.47
N LEU A 190 9.72 5.69 -0.19
CA LEU A 190 9.59 4.26 0.01
C LEU A 190 10.85 3.51 -0.46
N LEU A 191 11.43 3.87 -1.62
CA LEU A 191 12.67 3.28 -2.11
C LEU A 191 13.80 3.46 -1.09
N LEU A 192 14.03 4.68 -0.64
CA LEU A 192 15.08 4.99 0.34
C LEU A 192 14.87 4.26 1.67
N LEU A 193 13.61 4.18 2.13
CA LEU A 193 13.24 3.39 3.30
C LEU A 193 13.57 1.90 3.10
N CYS A 194 13.22 1.34 1.95
CA CYS A 194 13.51 -0.05 1.61
C CYS A 194 15.03 -0.33 1.51
N HIS A 195 15.81 0.63 1.02
CA HIS A 195 17.29 0.51 0.99
C HIS A 195 17.89 0.37 2.40
N GLU A 196 17.37 1.10 3.37
CA GLU A 196 17.81 0.96 4.76
C GLU A 196 17.35 -0.35 5.38
N ILE A 197 16.07 -0.69 5.23
CA ILE A 197 15.47 -1.88 5.81
C ILE A 197 16.14 -3.17 5.29
N ARG A 198 16.43 -3.24 3.99
CA ARG A 198 17.00 -4.45 3.35
C ARG A 198 18.37 -4.85 3.87
N LYS A 199 19.06 -3.99 4.61
CA LYS A 199 20.35 -4.30 5.23
C LYS A 199 20.22 -5.41 6.29
N ASP A 200 19.09 -5.43 7.01
CA ASP A 200 18.86 -6.33 8.13
C ASP A 200 17.59 -7.20 7.98
N PHE A 201 16.64 -6.79 7.14
CA PHE A 201 15.33 -7.42 7.01
C PHE A 201 14.97 -7.70 5.56
N SER A 202 14.33 -8.86 5.34
CA SER A 202 13.87 -9.28 4.01
C SER A 202 12.35 -9.15 3.83
N ILE A 203 11.61 -9.02 4.92
CA ILE A 203 10.15 -8.90 4.91
C ILE A 203 9.73 -7.69 5.73
N VAL A 204 8.81 -6.92 5.17
CA VAL A 204 8.22 -5.74 5.81
C VAL A 204 6.71 -5.87 5.84
N LEU A 205 6.12 -5.77 7.03
CA LEU A 205 4.66 -5.68 7.18
C LEU A 205 4.24 -4.21 7.07
N SER A 206 3.25 -3.95 6.24
CA SER A 206 2.70 -2.60 6.00
C SER A 206 1.19 -2.58 6.19
N GLY A 207 0.67 -1.43 6.61
CA GLY A 207 -0.75 -1.12 6.63
C GLY A 207 -1.28 -0.49 5.35
N ASP A 208 -0.48 -0.45 4.29
CA ASP A 208 -0.88 0.11 3.00
C ASP A 208 -2.11 -0.61 2.43
N CYS A 209 -2.94 0.10 1.71
CA CYS A 209 -4.22 -0.37 1.16
C CYS A 209 -5.31 -0.71 2.20
N SER A 210 -5.08 -0.49 3.48
CA SER A 210 -6.11 -0.72 4.50
C SER A 210 -7.27 0.25 4.38
N ASP A 211 -7.02 1.49 3.96
CA ASP A 211 -8.05 2.50 3.71
C ASP A 211 -9.01 2.05 2.61
N GLU A 212 -8.52 1.41 1.59
CA GLU A 212 -9.31 0.86 0.48
C GLU A 212 -10.18 -0.31 0.93
N VAL A 213 -9.73 -1.08 1.91
CA VAL A 213 -10.47 -2.22 2.48
C VAL A 213 -11.53 -1.74 3.47
N PHE A 214 -11.18 -0.81 4.37
CA PHE A 214 -12.05 -0.38 5.48
C PHE A 214 -12.78 0.95 5.22
N GLY A 215 -12.47 1.64 4.12
CA GLY A 215 -13.24 2.79 3.66
C GLY A 215 -12.99 4.10 4.40
N SER A 216 -11.80 4.36 4.91
CA SER A 216 -11.49 5.59 5.65
C SER A 216 -11.50 6.86 4.76
N ASN A 217 -11.26 6.74 3.47
CA ASN A 217 -11.37 7.82 2.49
C ASN A 217 -12.79 7.96 1.90
N ILE A 218 -13.78 7.97 2.76
CA ILE A 218 -15.21 7.92 2.43
C ILE A 218 -15.66 9.06 1.48
N LYS A 219 -15.08 10.27 1.59
CA LYS A 219 -15.49 11.39 0.74
C LYS A 219 -15.25 11.20 -0.75
N ALA A 220 -14.21 10.45 -1.11
CA ALA A 220 -13.99 10.07 -2.51
C ALA A 220 -14.84 8.85 -2.91
N SER A 221 -15.24 8.02 -1.96
CA SER A 221 -16.00 6.79 -2.19
C SER A 221 -17.51 6.99 -2.13
N GLU A 222 -18.05 7.96 -1.38
CA GLU A 222 -19.51 8.19 -1.33
C GLU A 222 -20.10 8.53 -2.69
N HIS A 223 -19.43 9.35 -3.50
CA HIS A 223 -19.83 9.61 -4.88
C HIS A 223 -19.67 8.38 -5.80
N PHE A 224 -18.78 7.46 -5.46
CA PHE A 224 -18.51 6.25 -6.23
C PHE A 224 -19.44 5.08 -5.89
N ILE A 225 -19.88 4.99 -4.63
CA ILE A 225 -20.62 3.82 -4.12
C ILE A 225 -22.12 4.09 -4.14
N SER A 226 -22.55 5.32 -3.89
CA SER A 226 -23.97 5.69 -3.84
C SER A 226 -24.57 5.81 -5.24
N GLY A 227 -24.98 4.74 -5.81
CA GLY A 227 -25.74 4.70 -7.06
C GLY A 227 -25.19 3.82 -8.16
N ARG A 228 -24.03 3.18 -7.99
CA ARG A 228 -23.46 2.29 -8.98
C ARG A 228 -23.59 0.81 -8.59
N LYS A 229 -24.06 0.01 -9.54
CA LYS A 229 -24.19 -1.45 -9.38
C LYS A 229 -22.84 -2.18 -9.53
N ARG A 230 -21.74 -1.46 -9.79
CA ARG A 230 -20.41 -2.04 -10.06
C ARG A 230 -19.33 -1.33 -9.25
N LEU A 231 -18.31 -2.06 -8.88
CA LEU A 231 -17.13 -1.52 -8.20
C LEU A 231 -16.34 -0.60 -9.15
N PRO A 232 -15.70 0.48 -8.65
CA PRO A 232 -15.03 1.49 -9.49
C PRO A 232 -14.02 0.93 -10.49
N TRP A 233 -13.28 -0.10 -10.08
CA TRP A 233 -12.27 -0.77 -10.94
C TRP A 233 -12.84 -1.75 -11.95
N SER A 234 -14.13 -2.04 -11.91
CA SER A 234 -14.81 -2.90 -12.90
C SER A 234 -15.38 -2.13 -14.08
N SER A 235 -15.31 -0.80 -14.07
CA SER A 235 -15.77 0.06 -15.16
C SER A 235 -14.68 0.29 -16.21
N ASN A 236 -15.08 0.55 -17.45
CA ASN A 236 -14.14 0.89 -18.52
C ASN A 236 -13.52 2.28 -18.33
N LEU A 237 -12.46 2.59 -19.08
CA LEU A 237 -11.71 3.84 -18.99
C LEU A 237 -12.60 5.08 -19.13
N ALA A 238 -13.53 5.09 -20.10
CA ALA A 238 -14.42 6.22 -20.35
C ALA A 238 -15.34 6.51 -19.16
N GLU A 239 -15.89 5.48 -18.53
CA GLU A 239 -16.70 5.60 -17.31
C GLU A 239 -15.88 6.12 -16.12
N ARG A 240 -14.62 5.68 -16.01
CA ARG A 240 -13.71 6.12 -14.94
C ARG A 240 -13.33 7.60 -15.12
N ILE A 241 -12.97 8.03 -16.32
CA ILE A 241 -12.65 9.42 -16.62
C ILE A 241 -13.85 10.35 -16.41
N SER A 242 -15.07 9.92 -16.72
CA SER A 242 -16.28 10.74 -16.53
C SER A 242 -16.51 11.17 -15.08
N VAL A 243 -16.00 10.43 -14.12
CA VAL A 243 -16.12 10.73 -12.68
C VAL A 243 -15.21 11.89 -12.26
N PHE A 244 -14.09 12.10 -12.93
CA PHE A 244 -13.15 13.18 -12.62
C PHE A 244 -13.47 14.50 -13.35
N LYS A 245 -14.49 14.52 -14.22
CA LYS A 245 -14.92 15.72 -14.96
C LYS A 245 -16.01 16.52 -14.27
N ASN A 246 -16.57 16.04 -13.18
CA ASN A 246 -17.55 16.69 -12.31
C ASN A 246 -16.94 16.97 -10.94
#